data_77c99fea8bd9c37aa485e4732c36eb52
#
_entry.id   77c99fea8bd9c37aa485e4732c36eb52
#
_cell.length_a   1.000
_cell.length_b   1.000
_cell.length_c   1.000
_cell.angle_alpha   90.00
_cell.angle_beta   90.00
_cell.angle_gamma   90.00
#
_symmetry.space_group_name_H-M   'P 1'
#
loop_
_entity.id
_entity.type
_entity.pdbx_description
1 polymer ?
#
loop_
_entity_poly.entity_id
_entity_poly.type
_entity_poly.pdbx_seq_one_letter_code
_entity_poly.pdbx_strand_id
1 'polypeptide(L)'
;MFLKGKTALITGSTSGIGAGYAKALAAEGAAVMINGFGDAGEIESLRQELESLSGAKAAYSNADMTRPEEIRQMCADCAEQLGSVDILINNAGIQFVAPVDEFPEDKWNAVMDIILGSAFHATKAVVPGMKEKGWGRIINTGSMHSK
;
A
#
# COMPACT_ATOMS: atom_id res chain seq x y z
N MET A 1 -11.95 -18.79 0.68
CA MET A 1 -11.66 -17.41 0.19
C MET A 1 -12.66 -16.42 0.75
N PHE A 2 -12.39 -15.97 1.96
CA PHE A 2 -13.31 -15.08 2.67
C PHE A 2 -13.21 -13.60 2.24
N LEU A 3 -12.21 -13.23 1.43
CA LEU A 3 -12.05 -11.88 0.89
C LEU A 3 -12.50 -11.73 -0.56
N LYS A 4 -13.16 -12.73 -1.10
CA LYS A 4 -13.70 -12.65 -2.46
C LYS A 4 -14.64 -11.45 -2.61
N GLY A 5 -14.43 -10.64 -3.64
CA GLY A 5 -15.18 -9.41 -3.86
C GLY A 5 -14.64 -8.19 -3.11
N LYS A 6 -13.59 -8.35 -2.30
CA LYS A 6 -12.93 -7.24 -1.61
C LYS A 6 -11.75 -6.73 -2.44
N THR A 7 -11.45 -5.44 -2.29
CA THR A 7 -10.31 -4.78 -2.93
C THR A 7 -9.34 -4.31 -1.88
N ALA A 8 -8.08 -4.68 -2.02
CA ALA A 8 -7.01 -4.31 -1.10
C ALA A 8 -5.96 -3.45 -1.80
N LEU A 9 -5.52 -2.40 -1.14
CA LEU A 9 -4.42 -1.53 -1.54
C LEU A 9 -3.33 -1.60 -0.49
N ILE A 10 -2.10 -1.93 -0.90
CA ILE A 10 -0.97 -2.10 0.01
C ILE A 10 0.17 -1.21 -0.47
N THR A 11 0.58 -0.25 0.35
CA THR A 11 1.72 0.60 0.01
C THR A 11 3.04 -0.13 0.31
N GLY A 12 4.07 0.14 -0.49
CA GLY A 12 5.38 -0.50 -0.32
C GLY A 12 5.35 -2.02 -0.46
N SER A 13 4.67 -2.54 -1.46
CA SER A 13 4.34 -3.96 -1.57
C SER A 13 4.97 -4.70 -2.76
N THR A 14 5.96 -4.10 -3.42
CA THR A 14 6.66 -4.77 -4.53
C THR A 14 7.69 -5.81 -4.05
N SER A 15 7.98 -5.84 -2.75
CA SER A 15 8.92 -6.79 -2.16
C SER A 15 8.66 -6.93 -0.66
N GLY A 16 9.39 -7.84 -0.01
CA GLY A 16 9.41 -7.99 1.45
C GLY A 16 8.06 -8.27 2.10
N ILE A 17 7.83 -7.66 3.25
CA ILE A 17 6.61 -7.85 4.06
C ILE A 17 5.37 -7.42 3.28
N GLY A 18 5.44 -6.30 2.56
CA GLY A 18 4.32 -5.81 1.76
C GLY A 18 3.88 -6.78 0.67
N ALA A 19 4.84 -7.41 -0.02
CA ALA A 19 4.54 -8.46 -0.99
C ALA A 19 3.91 -9.69 -0.31
N GLY A 20 4.36 -10.03 0.89
CA GLY A 20 3.77 -11.09 1.71
C GLY A 20 2.30 -10.81 2.05
N TYR A 21 1.99 -9.60 2.45
CA TYR A 21 0.59 -9.18 2.66
C TYR A 21 -0.25 -9.32 1.40
N ALA A 22 0.30 -8.84 0.26
CA ALA A 22 -0.40 -8.92 -1.02
C ALA A 22 -0.76 -10.37 -1.38
N LYS A 23 0.21 -11.29 -1.25
CA LYS A 23 -0.01 -12.71 -1.55
C LYS A 23 -1.04 -13.34 -0.60
N ALA A 24 -0.96 -13.04 0.69
CA ALA A 24 -1.90 -13.56 1.67
C ALA A 24 -3.34 -13.11 1.40
N LEU A 25 -3.54 -11.83 1.07
CA LEU A 25 -4.86 -11.30 0.76
C LEU A 25 -5.39 -11.85 -0.59
N ALA A 26 -4.52 -11.97 -1.58
CA ALA A 26 -4.89 -12.55 -2.87
C ALA A 26 -5.29 -14.02 -2.73
N ALA A 27 -4.57 -14.79 -1.90
CA ALA A 27 -4.91 -16.20 -1.63
C ALA A 27 -6.31 -16.34 -1.03
N GLU A 28 -6.82 -15.31 -0.33
CA GLU A 28 -8.19 -15.28 0.20
C GLU A 28 -9.20 -14.63 -0.76
N GLY A 29 -8.79 -14.37 -1.98
CA GLY A 29 -9.69 -13.94 -3.06
C GLY A 29 -9.79 -12.44 -3.29
N ALA A 30 -9.02 -11.61 -2.58
CA ALA A 30 -9.05 -10.17 -2.76
C ALA A 30 -8.41 -9.75 -4.09
N ALA A 31 -8.99 -8.75 -4.75
CA ALA A 31 -8.31 -8.02 -5.81
C ALA A 31 -7.30 -7.08 -5.16
N VAL A 32 -6.05 -7.09 -5.63
CA VAL A 32 -4.96 -6.38 -4.95
C VAL A 32 -4.28 -5.38 -5.88
N MET A 33 -4.09 -4.16 -5.38
CA MET A 33 -3.16 -3.21 -5.98
C MET A 33 -1.89 -3.16 -5.15
N ILE A 34 -0.74 -3.41 -5.79
CA ILE A 34 0.57 -3.25 -5.18
C ILE A 34 1.16 -1.88 -5.54
N ASN A 35 2.05 -1.41 -4.70
CA ASN A 35 2.72 -0.12 -4.86
C ASN A 35 4.18 -0.24 -4.47
N GLY A 36 5.03 0.49 -5.15
CA GLY A 36 6.45 0.59 -4.85
C GLY A 36 7.27 0.75 -6.11
N PHE A 37 8.57 0.64 -5.94
CA PHE A 37 9.54 0.73 -7.03
C PHE A 37 10.29 -0.60 -7.13
N GLY A 38 10.99 -0.82 -8.23
CA GLY A 38 11.79 -1.99 -8.45
C GLY A 38 11.88 -2.38 -9.91
N ASP A 39 12.35 -3.59 -10.18
CA ASP A 39 12.46 -4.12 -11.53
C ASP A 39 11.07 -4.35 -12.13
N ALA A 40 10.83 -3.78 -13.31
CA ALA A 40 9.53 -3.85 -13.98
C ALA A 40 9.08 -5.29 -14.26
N GLY A 41 10.02 -6.17 -14.63
CA GLY A 41 9.71 -7.57 -14.90
C GLY A 41 9.31 -8.33 -13.64
N GLU A 42 10.00 -8.09 -12.52
CA GLU A 42 9.68 -8.71 -11.24
C GLU A 42 8.33 -8.23 -10.70
N ILE A 43 8.04 -6.93 -10.83
CA ILE A 43 6.76 -6.35 -10.43
C ILE A 43 5.61 -6.94 -11.24
N GLU A 44 5.76 -7.06 -12.55
CA GLU A 44 4.73 -7.67 -13.41
C GLU A 44 4.54 -9.15 -13.09
N SER A 45 5.61 -9.89 -12.80
CA SER A 45 5.52 -11.29 -12.37
C SER A 45 4.74 -11.41 -11.06
N LEU A 46 4.98 -10.52 -10.09
CA LEU A 46 4.24 -10.50 -8.84
C LEU A 46 2.76 -10.19 -9.10
N ARG A 47 2.46 -9.20 -9.94
CA ARG A 47 1.09 -8.85 -10.29
C ARG A 47 0.33 -10.03 -10.88
N GLN A 48 0.96 -10.75 -11.80
CA GLN A 48 0.37 -11.96 -12.40
C GLN A 48 0.18 -13.08 -11.38
N GLU A 49 1.14 -13.27 -10.47
CA GLU A 49 1.00 -14.24 -9.38
C GLU A 49 -0.21 -13.91 -8.50
N LEU A 50 -0.42 -12.65 -8.18
CA LEU A 50 -1.58 -12.22 -7.38
C LEU A 50 -2.90 -12.51 -8.09
N GLU A 51 -2.97 -12.31 -9.39
CA GLU A 51 -4.15 -12.68 -10.18
C GLU A 51 -4.40 -14.19 -10.15
N SER A 52 -3.33 -14.97 -10.28
CA SER A 52 -3.45 -16.44 -10.21
C SER A 52 -3.93 -16.91 -8.83
N LEU A 53 -3.46 -16.29 -7.76
CA LEU A 53 -3.85 -16.64 -6.40
C LEU A 53 -5.31 -16.27 -6.09
N SER A 54 -5.73 -15.10 -6.51
CA SER A 54 -7.05 -14.56 -6.15
C SER A 54 -8.19 -14.99 -7.09
N GLY A 55 -7.86 -15.25 -8.34
CA GLY A 55 -8.86 -15.37 -9.40
C GLY A 55 -9.50 -14.02 -9.75
N ALA A 56 -8.94 -12.92 -9.25
CA ALA A 56 -9.39 -11.55 -9.50
C ALA A 56 -8.28 -10.74 -10.14
N LYS A 57 -8.63 -9.56 -10.67
CA LYS A 57 -7.66 -8.66 -11.27
C LYS A 57 -6.70 -8.10 -10.22
N ALA A 58 -5.43 -7.94 -10.57
CA ALA A 58 -4.43 -7.24 -9.76
C ALA A 58 -3.85 -6.07 -10.55
N ALA A 59 -3.43 -5.03 -9.85
CA ALA A 59 -2.91 -3.81 -10.45
C ALA A 59 -1.65 -3.33 -9.73
N TYR A 60 -0.92 -2.43 -10.36
CA TYR A 60 0.29 -1.82 -9.83
C TYR A 60 0.24 -0.30 -9.97
N SER A 61 0.72 0.40 -8.94
CA SER A 61 0.92 1.84 -8.94
C SER A 61 2.36 2.16 -8.56
N ASN A 62 3.01 3.01 -9.34
CA ASN A 62 4.35 3.52 -9.03
C ASN A 62 4.32 4.83 -8.23
N ALA A 63 3.22 5.16 -7.59
CA ALA A 63 3.08 6.40 -6.84
C ALA A 63 4.19 6.57 -5.82
N ASP A 64 4.75 7.77 -5.75
CA ASP A 64 5.75 8.17 -4.78
C ASP A 64 5.05 8.56 -3.47
N MET A 65 5.37 7.85 -2.39
CA MET A 65 4.73 8.07 -1.08
C MET A 65 5.17 9.37 -0.39
N THR A 66 6.08 10.13 -0.98
CA THR A 66 6.39 11.50 -0.53
C THR A 66 5.51 12.55 -1.21
N ARG A 67 4.69 12.17 -2.17
CA ARG A 67 3.86 13.09 -2.97
C ARG A 67 2.38 12.84 -2.73
N PRO A 68 1.70 13.70 -1.95
CA PRO A 68 0.28 13.53 -1.65
C PRO A 68 -0.62 13.40 -2.88
N GLU A 69 -0.33 14.14 -3.94
CA GLU A 69 -1.09 14.08 -5.19
C GLU A 69 -0.99 12.72 -5.88
N GLU A 70 0.19 12.08 -5.81
CA GLU A 70 0.36 10.74 -6.38
C GLU A 70 -0.33 9.67 -5.53
N ILE A 71 -0.33 9.85 -4.20
CA ILE A 71 -1.06 8.96 -3.29
C ILE A 71 -2.57 9.01 -3.58
N ARG A 72 -3.12 10.22 -3.73
CA ARG A 72 -4.54 10.38 -4.08
C ARG A 72 -4.87 9.74 -5.41
N GLN A 73 -3.99 9.92 -6.41
CA GLN A 73 -4.18 9.33 -7.74
C GLN A 73 -4.13 7.80 -7.67
N MET A 74 -3.20 7.23 -6.90
CA MET A 74 -3.12 5.78 -6.66
C MET A 74 -4.43 5.24 -6.11
N CYS A 75 -5.00 5.90 -5.11
CA CYS A 75 -6.27 5.48 -4.52
C CYS A 75 -7.43 5.57 -5.54
N ALA A 76 -7.46 6.62 -6.36
CA ALA A 76 -8.43 6.77 -7.42
C ALA A 76 -8.28 5.70 -8.51
N ASP A 77 -7.06 5.40 -8.91
CA ASP A 77 -6.75 4.36 -9.89
C ASP A 77 -7.16 2.97 -9.38
N CYS A 78 -6.94 2.70 -8.10
CA CYS A 78 -7.37 1.45 -7.47
C CYS A 78 -8.89 1.31 -7.54
N ALA A 79 -9.61 2.36 -7.19
CA ALA A 79 -11.08 2.36 -7.25
C ALA A 79 -11.59 2.15 -8.68
N GLU A 80 -10.95 2.76 -9.66
CA GLU A 80 -11.32 2.64 -11.07
C GLU A 80 -11.01 1.24 -11.63
N GLN A 81 -9.82 0.71 -11.34
CA GLN A 81 -9.37 -0.55 -11.93
C GLN A 81 -9.87 -1.79 -11.23
N LEU A 82 -9.99 -1.75 -9.91
CA LEU A 82 -10.31 -2.93 -9.09
C LEU A 82 -11.61 -2.78 -8.31
N GLY A 83 -12.02 -1.58 -8.02
CA GLY A 83 -13.15 -1.27 -7.15
C GLY A 83 -12.73 -0.44 -5.94
N SER A 84 -13.69 0.18 -5.28
CA SER A 84 -13.47 0.99 -4.09
C SER A 84 -12.67 0.20 -3.03
N VAL A 85 -11.65 0.85 -2.45
CA VAL A 85 -10.75 0.19 -1.50
C VAL A 85 -11.50 -0.24 -0.23
N ASP A 86 -11.50 -1.54 0.03
CA ASP A 86 -12.07 -2.13 1.23
C ASP A 86 -11.02 -2.30 2.34
N ILE A 87 -9.80 -2.63 1.94
CA ILE A 87 -8.67 -2.89 2.85
C ILE A 87 -7.49 -2.03 2.42
N LEU A 88 -7.03 -1.16 3.33
CA LEU A 88 -5.82 -0.38 3.13
C LEU A 88 -4.75 -0.85 4.11
N ILE A 89 -3.59 -1.25 3.60
CA ILE A 89 -2.43 -1.57 4.42
C ILE A 89 -1.36 -0.49 4.18
N ASN A 90 -1.14 0.34 5.19
CA ASN A 90 -0.08 1.33 5.20
C ASN A 90 1.22 0.65 5.64
N ASN A 91 1.98 0.18 4.65
CA ASN A 91 3.22 -0.57 4.86
C ASN A 91 4.47 0.15 4.33
N ALA A 92 4.31 1.18 3.50
CA ALA A 92 5.46 1.91 2.97
C ALA A 92 6.32 2.48 4.10
N GLY A 93 7.63 2.36 3.95
CA GLY A 93 8.56 2.86 4.94
C GLY A 93 9.98 2.86 4.41
N ILE A 94 10.81 3.70 4.99
CA ILE A 94 12.25 3.70 4.81
C ILE A 94 12.90 3.83 6.19
N GLN A 95 14.15 3.45 6.26
CA GLN A 95 14.94 3.56 7.48
C GLN A 95 16.20 4.40 7.20
N PHE A 96 16.52 5.29 8.13
CA PHE A 96 17.78 6.01 8.14
C PHE A 96 18.24 6.14 9.59
N VAL A 97 19.48 5.79 9.86
CA VAL A 97 20.05 5.80 11.21
C VAL A 97 21.21 6.76 11.29
N ALA A 98 21.13 7.71 12.21
CA ALA A 98 22.18 8.67 12.53
C ALA A 98 21.98 9.20 13.94
N PRO A 99 23.04 9.72 14.60
CA PRO A 99 22.88 10.50 15.84
C PRO A 99 21.92 11.67 15.59
N VAL A 100 21.14 12.04 16.62
CA VAL A 100 20.09 13.04 16.45
C VAL A 100 20.63 14.41 16.01
N ASP A 101 21.80 14.79 16.50
CA ASP A 101 22.46 16.07 16.17
C ASP A 101 23.11 16.07 14.78
N GLU A 102 23.26 14.90 14.17
CA GLU A 102 23.83 14.73 12.83
C GLU A 102 22.78 14.27 11.80
N PHE A 103 21.53 14.11 12.23
CA PHE A 103 20.48 13.59 11.36
C PHE A 103 20.14 14.59 10.25
N PRO A 104 20.31 14.24 8.96
CA PRO A 104 20.00 15.17 7.86
C PRO A 104 18.52 15.51 7.82
N GLU A 105 18.20 16.79 7.69
CA GLU A 105 16.80 17.26 7.68
C GLU A 105 16.01 16.71 6.49
N ASP A 106 16.64 16.59 5.32
CA ASP A 106 16.00 16.00 4.14
C ASP A 106 15.63 14.53 4.37
N LYS A 107 16.46 13.78 5.09
CA LYS A 107 16.18 12.39 5.47
C LYS A 107 15.07 12.31 6.50
N TRP A 108 15.06 13.23 7.47
CA TRP A 108 13.96 13.33 8.42
C TRP A 108 12.63 13.55 7.70
N ASN A 109 12.58 14.54 6.80
CA ASN A 109 11.39 14.85 6.04
C ASN A 109 10.92 13.66 5.20
N ALA A 110 11.84 12.98 4.50
CA ALA A 110 11.51 11.80 3.70
C ALA A 110 10.94 10.66 4.55
N VAL A 111 11.54 10.38 5.71
CA VAL A 111 11.05 9.34 6.64
C VAL A 111 9.64 9.69 7.14
N MET A 112 9.43 10.93 7.56
CA MET A 112 8.11 11.37 8.04
C MET A 112 7.06 11.33 6.94
N ASP A 113 7.39 11.78 5.74
CA ASP A 113 6.47 11.78 4.61
C ASP A 113 6.09 10.35 4.19
N ILE A 114 7.07 9.46 4.11
CA ILE A 114 6.84 8.09 3.64
C ILE A 114 6.10 7.25 4.68
N ILE A 115 6.42 7.39 5.97
CA ILE A 115 5.83 6.55 7.02
C ILE A 115 4.52 7.14 7.53
N LEU A 116 4.53 8.37 7.99
CA LEU A 116 3.37 9.00 8.62
C LEU A 116 2.50 9.75 7.61
N GLY A 117 3.10 10.57 6.76
CA GLY A 117 2.37 11.37 5.78
C GLY A 117 1.59 10.49 4.80
N SER A 118 2.21 9.44 4.26
CA SER A 118 1.54 8.53 3.33
C SER A 118 0.35 7.82 3.96
N ALA A 119 0.48 7.40 5.22
CA ALA A 119 -0.61 6.76 5.95
C ALA A 119 -1.81 7.71 6.11
N PHE A 120 -1.56 8.98 6.43
CA PHE A 120 -2.60 10.00 6.52
C PHE A 120 -3.29 10.22 5.18
N HIS A 121 -2.53 10.46 4.12
CA HIS A 121 -3.09 10.78 2.81
C HIS A 121 -3.86 9.62 2.19
N ALA A 122 -3.34 8.39 2.28
CA ALA A 122 -4.04 7.22 1.79
C ALA A 122 -5.33 6.93 2.60
N THR A 123 -5.25 7.02 3.92
CA THR A 123 -6.42 6.84 4.79
C THR A 123 -7.50 7.87 4.48
N LYS A 124 -7.12 9.15 4.36
CA LYS A 124 -8.04 10.22 4.00
C LYS A 124 -8.75 9.97 2.66
N ALA A 125 -8.02 9.41 1.70
CA ALA A 125 -8.56 9.14 0.36
C ALA A 125 -9.55 7.97 0.34
N VAL A 126 -9.35 6.93 1.16
CA VAL A 126 -10.16 5.70 1.09
C VAL A 126 -11.31 5.67 2.09
N VAL A 127 -11.26 6.41 3.18
CA VAL A 127 -12.29 6.39 4.23
C VAL A 127 -13.67 6.79 3.72
N PRO A 128 -13.85 7.80 2.86
CA PRO A 128 -15.18 8.12 2.36
C PRO A 128 -15.89 6.94 1.71
N GLY A 129 -15.20 6.19 0.85
CA GLY A 129 -15.76 4.98 0.21
C GLY A 129 -16.08 3.87 1.21
N MET A 130 -15.24 3.68 2.22
CA MET A 130 -15.49 2.72 3.29
C MET A 130 -16.74 3.08 4.10
N LYS A 131 -16.92 4.36 4.41
CA LYS A 131 -18.12 4.86 5.09
C LYS A 131 -19.37 4.61 4.26
N GLU A 132 -19.32 4.90 2.96
CA GLU A 132 -20.43 4.70 2.04
C GLU A 132 -20.86 3.23 1.97
N LYS A 133 -19.88 2.32 1.92
CA LYS A 133 -20.15 0.86 1.95
C LYS A 133 -20.54 0.33 3.32
N GLY A 134 -20.26 1.05 4.40
CA GLY A 134 -20.44 0.59 5.77
C GLY A 134 -19.45 -0.50 6.19
N TRP A 135 -18.32 -0.64 5.48
CA TRP A 135 -17.29 -1.64 5.77
C TRP A 135 -15.91 -1.15 5.33
N GLY A 136 -14.91 -1.44 6.11
CA GLY A 136 -13.52 -1.15 5.76
C GLY A 136 -12.54 -1.63 6.82
N ARG A 137 -11.30 -1.82 6.41
CA ARG A 137 -10.18 -2.16 7.32
C ARG A 137 -8.96 -1.36 6.94
N ILE A 138 -8.36 -0.73 7.94
CA ILE A 138 -7.10 0.00 7.77
C ILE A 138 -6.09 -0.63 8.72
N ILE A 139 -4.98 -1.10 8.15
CA ILE A 139 -3.91 -1.77 8.89
C ILE A 139 -2.64 -0.95 8.73
N ASN A 140 -2.05 -0.57 9.85
CA ASN A 140 -0.78 0.13 9.87
C ASN A 140 0.33 -0.83 10.31
N THR A 141 1.37 -0.96 9.50
CA THR A 141 2.51 -1.80 9.84
C THR A 141 3.37 -1.09 10.88
N GLY A 142 3.48 -1.69 12.04
CA GLY A 142 4.38 -1.23 13.11
C GLY A 142 5.67 -2.02 13.15
N SER A 143 6.59 -1.58 14.00
CA SER A 143 7.89 -2.22 14.20
C SER A 143 8.23 -2.26 15.68
N MET A 144 9.10 -3.19 16.07
CA MET A 144 9.70 -3.18 17.41
C MET A 144 10.44 -1.88 17.71
N HIS A 145 10.90 -1.16 16.68
CA HIS A 145 11.57 0.13 16.82
C HIS A 145 10.60 1.30 17.05
N SER A 146 9.29 1.06 17.05
CA SER A 146 8.28 2.10 17.30
C SER A 146 7.91 2.27 18.77
N LYS A 147 8.56 1.49 19.66
CA LYS A 147 8.33 1.53 21.11
C LYS A 147 9.32 2.45 21.81
#